data_b02b311aa6f45808107ab329020d0f4d
#
_entry.id   b02b311aa6f45808107ab329020d0f4d
#
_cell.length_a   1.000
_cell.length_b   1.000
_cell.length_c   1.000
_cell.angle_alpha   90.00
_cell.angle_beta   90.00
_cell.angle_gamma   90.00
#
_symmetry.space_group_name_H-M   'P 1'
#
loop_
_entity.id
_entity.type
_entity.pdbx_description
1 polymer ?
#
loop_
_entity_poly.entity_id
_entity_poly.type
_entity_poly.pdbx_seq_one_letter_code
_entity_poly.pdbx_strand_id
1 'polypeptide(L)'
;MTTNNVETLNMLLLDAIDNGDWETYRELCDFSLTAFEPEALGNLVEGLGFHETYFSNPATGKRKSSVRSPNIRLLGDTAVIAYVRLVQSTTSDGQHSTTAFEETRVWHKIDGSWKNVHFHRSNVGRIELG
;
A
#
# COMPACT_ATOMS: atom_id res chain seq x y z
N MET A 1 19.49 9.88 -4.05
CA MET A 1 18.22 9.19 -4.30
C MET A 1 17.15 10.23 -4.59
N THR A 2 16.42 10.08 -5.65
CA THR A 2 15.41 11.03 -6.09
C THR A 2 14.01 10.56 -5.68
N THR A 3 13.02 11.47 -5.74
CA THR A 3 11.62 11.12 -5.49
C THR A 3 11.13 10.03 -6.45
N ASN A 4 11.69 9.96 -7.68
CA ASN A 4 11.31 8.94 -8.66
C ASN A 4 11.57 7.52 -8.17
N ASN A 5 12.64 7.31 -7.37
CA ASN A 5 12.93 5.98 -6.84
C ASN A 5 11.85 5.53 -5.86
N VAL A 6 11.41 6.42 -4.97
CA VAL A 6 10.34 6.12 -4.01
C VAL A 6 9.03 5.86 -4.74
N GLU A 7 8.72 6.69 -5.73
CA GLU A 7 7.51 6.53 -6.54
C GLU A 7 7.49 5.17 -7.25
N THR A 8 8.61 4.80 -7.86
CA THR A 8 8.74 3.51 -8.54
C THR A 8 8.60 2.35 -7.55
N LEU A 9 9.28 2.43 -6.40
CA LEU A 9 9.21 1.39 -5.38
C LEU A 9 7.79 1.26 -4.81
N ASN A 10 7.10 2.39 -4.65
CA ASN A 10 5.72 2.38 -4.17
C ASN A 10 4.80 1.65 -5.16
N MET A 11 4.98 1.87 -6.46
CA MET A 11 4.22 1.14 -7.48
C MET A 11 4.55 -0.35 -7.48
N LEU A 12 5.82 -0.71 -7.33
CA LEU A 12 6.22 -2.11 -7.21
C LEU A 12 5.55 -2.78 -6.02
N LEU A 13 5.46 -2.06 -4.89
CA LEU A 13 4.80 -2.57 -3.69
C LEU A 13 3.31 -2.79 -3.95
N LEU A 14 2.62 -1.86 -4.59
CA LEU A 14 1.20 -1.99 -4.91
C LEU A 14 0.97 -3.15 -5.89
N ASP A 15 1.82 -3.29 -6.89
CA ASP A 15 1.75 -4.40 -7.84
C ASP A 15 1.95 -5.74 -7.13
N ALA A 16 2.86 -5.80 -6.16
CA ALA A 16 3.09 -7.01 -5.37
C ALA A 16 1.83 -7.39 -4.57
N ILE A 17 1.17 -6.39 -3.98
CA ILE A 17 -0.09 -6.62 -3.27
C ILE A 17 -1.15 -7.15 -4.24
N ASP A 18 -1.31 -6.52 -5.38
CA ASP A 18 -2.35 -6.88 -6.35
C ASP A 18 -2.13 -8.28 -6.93
N ASN A 19 -0.88 -8.69 -7.08
CA ASN A 19 -0.51 -9.98 -7.68
C ASN A 19 -0.25 -11.07 -6.64
N GLY A 20 -0.37 -10.76 -5.35
CA GLY A 20 -0.10 -11.74 -4.29
C GLY A 20 1.36 -12.15 -4.20
N ASP A 21 2.27 -11.26 -4.55
CA ASP A 21 3.72 -11.51 -4.56
C ASP A 21 4.31 -11.17 -3.20
N TRP A 22 4.26 -12.13 -2.28
CA TRP A 22 4.75 -11.96 -0.91
C TRP A 22 6.24 -11.64 -0.85
N GLU A 23 7.05 -12.30 -1.66
CA GLU A 23 8.50 -12.11 -1.62
C GLU A 23 8.89 -10.67 -1.93
N THR A 24 8.31 -10.07 -2.98
CA THR A 24 8.56 -8.68 -3.33
C THR A 24 8.03 -7.74 -2.25
N TYR A 25 6.81 -8.00 -1.74
CA TYR A 25 6.23 -7.19 -0.67
C TYR A 25 7.14 -7.18 0.56
N ARG A 26 7.57 -8.36 0.98
CA ARG A 26 8.42 -8.52 2.16
C ARG A 26 9.76 -7.80 2.01
N GLU A 27 10.34 -7.84 0.81
CA GLU A 27 11.60 -7.15 0.54
C GLU A 27 11.47 -5.64 0.59
N LEU A 28 10.33 -5.11 0.18
CA LEU A 28 10.09 -3.66 0.16
C LEU A 28 9.65 -3.11 1.51
N CYS A 29 9.26 -3.95 2.44
CA CYS A 29 8.82 -3.54 3.78
C CYS A 29 9.90 -3.84 4.81
N ASP A 30 9.99 -2.97 5.83
CA ASP A 30 10.80 -3.28 6.98
C ASP A 30 10.03 -4.22 7.91
N PHE A 31 10.73 -5.08 8.64
CA PHE A 31 10.07 -6.01 9.56
C PHE A 31 9.35 -5.29 10.69
N SER A 32 9.68 -4.04 10.95
CA SER A 32 9.05 -3.21 11.98
C SER A 32 7.86 -2.42 11.46
N LEU A 33 7.40 -2.70 10.24
CA LEU A 33 6.28 -1.99 9.61
C LEU A 33 5.12 -1.82 10.57
N THR A 34 4.53 -0.62 10.58
CA THR A 34 3.28 -0.36 11.29
C THR A 34 2.24 0.12 10.29
N ALA A 35 0.97 -0.12 10.60
CA ALA A 35 -0.09 0.29 9.69
C ALA A 35 -1.41 0.51 10.42
N PHE A 36 -2.18 1.46 9.91
CA PHE A 36 -3.60 1.57 10.17
C PHE A 36 -4.33 1.26 8.87
N GLU A 37 -5.30 0.38 8.93
CA GLU A 37 -6.10 0.00 7.76
C GLU A 37 -7.47 -0.51 8.20
N PRO A 38 -8.48 -0.43 7.32
CA PRO A 38 -9.85 -0.80 7.71
C PRO A 38 -9.98 -2.23 8.25
N GLU A 39 -9.21 -3.16 7.71
CA GLU A 39 -9.26 -4.57 8.10
C GLU A 39 -8.84 -4.82 9.54
N ALA A 40 -8.06 -3.91 10.12
CA ALA A 40 -7.57 -4.06 11.50
C ALA A 40 -8.49 -3.42 12.54
N LEU A 41 -9.60 -2.81 12.09
CA LEU A 41 -10.67 -2.30 12.95
C LEU A 41 -10.20 -1.35 14.05
N GLY A 42 -9.31 -0.43 13.71
CA GLY A 42 -8.83 0.59 14.63
C GLY A 42 -7.60 0.20 15.44
N ASN A 43 -7.07 -0.99 15.24
CA ASN A 43 -5.85 -1.43 15.90
C ASN A 43 -4.63 -1.11 15.05
N LEU A 44 -3.53 -0.76 15.71
CA LEU A 44 -2.26 -0.61 15.02
C LEU A 44 -1.71 -1.98 14.66
N VAL A 45 -1.48 -2.22 13.38
CA VAL A 45 -0.80 -3.42 12.91
C VAL A 45 0.70 -3.21 13.12
N GLU A 46 1.36 -4.20 13.70
CA GLU A 46 2.81 -4.19 13.90
C GLU A 46 3.43 -5.41 13.25
N GLY A 47 4.49 -5.19 12.45
CA GLY A 47 5.18 -6.26 11.76
C GLY A 47 4.46 -6.74 10.51
N LEU A 48 4.90 -7.87 9.96
CA LEU A 48 4.43 -8.37 8.67
C LEU A 48 3.43 -9.53 8.76
N GLY A 49 3.24 -10.10 9.96
CA GLY A 49 2.41 -11.28 10.13
C GLY A 49 0.95 -11.07 9.71
N PHE A 50 0.38 -9.93 10.06
CA PHE A 50 -1.00 -9.62 9.71
C PHE A 50 -1.21 -9.63 8.18
N HIS A 51 -0.28 -9.02 7.46
CA HIS A 51 -0.38 -8.94 6.00
C HIS A 51 -0.05 -10.27 5.33
N GLU A 52 0.86 -11.06 5.89
CA GLU A 52 1.22 -12.38 5.35
C GLU A 52 -0.02 -13.27 5.21
N THR A 53 -0.98 -13.15 6.12
CA THR A 53 -2.22 -13.91 6.07
C THR A 53 -2.97 -13.68 4.75
N TYR A 54 -3.00 -12.45 4.26
CA TYR A 54 -3.68 -12.14 2.99
C TYR A 54 -2.95 -12.70 1.79
N PHE A 55 -1.61 -12.74 1.83
CA PHE A 55 -0.81 -13.32 0.76
C PHE A 55 -0.90 -14.84 0.74
N SER A 56 -1.06 -15.47 1.91
CA SER A 56 -1.22 -16.93 2.02
C SER A 56 -2.59 -17.39 1.54
N ASN A 57 -3.59 -16.50 1.60
CA ASN A 57 -4.96 -16.80 1.19
C ASN A 57 -5.42 -15.73 0.20
N PRO A 58 -4.82 -15.72 -1.01
CA PRO A 58 -5.10 -14.65 -1.96
C PRO A 58 -6.55 -14.69 -2.45
N ALA A 59 -7.09 -13.49 -2.71
CA ALA A 59 -8.40 -13.37 -3.32
C ALA A 59 -8.36 -13.92 -4.74
N THR A 60 -9.48 -14.48 -5.19
CA THR A 60 -9.62 -14.94 -6.58
C THR A 60 -9.83 -13.72 -7.49
N GLY A 61 -9.50 -13.90 -8.77
CA GLY A 61 -9.66 -12.84 -9.76
C GLY A 61 -8.40 -11.99 -9.91
N LYS A 62 -8.55 -10.86 -10.59
CA LYS A 62 -7.45 -9.97 -10.93
C LYS A 62 -7.68 -8.59 -10.36
N ARG A 63 -6.60 -7.94 -9.94
CA ARG A 63 -6.63 -6.57 -9.45
C ARG A 63 -5.52 -5.77 -10.10
N LYS A 64 -5.79 -4.48 -10.31
CA LYS A 64 -4.82 -3.53 -10.83
C LYS A 64 -5.00 -2.21 -10.10
N SER A 65 -3.91 -1.71 -9.53
CA SER A 65 -3.90 -0.40 -8.86
C SER A 65 -3.40 0.68 -9.79
N SER A 66 -3.94 1.87 -9.64
CA SER A 66 -3.36 3.09 -10.21
C SER A 66 -3.29 4.14 -9.12
N VAL A 67 -2.27 4.99 -9.20
CA VAL A 67 -2.00 6.05 -8.23
C VAL A 67 -2.49 7.37 -8.83
N ARG A 68 -3.30 8.11 -8.06
CA ARG A 68 -3.85 9.39 -8.47
C ARG A 68 -3.39 10.46 -7.49
N SER A 69 -3.08 11.64 -8.05
CA SER A 69 -2.73 12.83 -7.28
C SER A 69 -1.59 12.59 -6.28
N PRO A 70 -0.48 11.97 -6.69
CA PRO A 70 0.59 11.66 -5.74
C PRO A 70 1.27 12.94 -5.26
N ASN A 71 1.57 12.97 -3.95
CA ASN A 71 2.38 14.01 -3.34
C ASN A 71 3.53 13.32 -2.60
N ILE A 72 4.75 13.68 -2.91
CA ILE A 72 5.94 13.06 -2.34
C ILE A 72 6.76 14.13 -1.64
N ARG A 73 7.08 13.89 -0.37
CA ARG A 73 8.02 14.71 0.41
C ARG A 73 9.26 13.89 0.69
N LEU A 74 10.37 14.39 0.26
CA LEU A 74 11.66 13.77 0.54
C LEU A 74 12.32 14.54 1.69
N LEU A 75 12.53 13.87 2.81
CA LEU A 75 13.04 14.44 4.05
C LEU A 75 14.31 13.69 4.48
N GLY A 76 15.41 13.92 3.76
CA GLY A 76 16.65 13.19 4.00
C GLY A 76 16.48 11.72 3.65
N ASP A 77 16.69 10.86 4.64
CA ASP A 77 16.53 9.40 4.46
C ASP A 77 15.09 8.91 4.66
N THR A 78 14.14 9.84 4.74
CA THR A 78 12.72 9.52 4.87
C THR A 78 11.94 10.16 3.72
N ALA A 79 10.96 9.43 3.23
CA ALA A 79 10.04 9.96 2.22
C ALA A 79 8.61 9.65 2.65
N VAL A 80 7.71 10.63 2.44
CA VAL A 80 6.29 10.46 2.71
C VAL A 80 5.57 10.61 1.38
N ILE A 81 4.80 9.60 0.98
CA ILE A 81 4.00 9.64 -0.23
C ILE A 81 2.53 9.49 0.13
N ALA A 82 1.72 10.44 -0.33
CA ALA A 82 0.28 10.46 -0.13
C ALA A 82 -0.42 10.51 -1.48
N TYR A 83 -1.47 9.72 -1.65
CA TYR A 83 -2.15 9.58 -2.94
C TYR A 83 -3.51 8.92 -2.76
N VAL A 84 -4.29 8.93 -3.83
CA VAL A 84 -5.48 8.10 -3.94
C VAL A 84 -5.10 6.85 -4.74
N ARG A 85 -5.40 5.67 -4.19
CA ARG A 85 -5.21 4.40 -4.87
C ARG A 85 -6.55 3.94 -5.42
N LEU A 86 -6.64 3.81 -6.74
CA LEU A 86 -7.79 3.19 -7.39
C LEU A 86 -7.44 1.74 -7.64
N VAL A 87 -8.32 0.84 -7.20
CA VAL A 87 -8.15 -0.59 -7.44
C VAL A 87 -9.27 -1.06 -8.35
N GLN A 88 -8.90 -1.49 -9.54
CA GLN A 88 -9.84 -2.12 -10.47
C GLN A 88 -9.74 -3.63 -10.31
N SER A 89 -10.88 -4.26 -10.08
CA SER A 89 -10.94 -5.69 -9.80
C SER A 89 -11.85 -6.39 -10.79
N THR A 90 -11.48 -7.62 -11.16
CA THR A 90 -12.32 -8.51 -11.96
C THR A 90 -12.41 -9.84 -11.22
N THR A 91 -13.62 -10.27 -10.90
CA THR A 91 -13.83 -11.55 -10.21
C THR A 91 -13.70 -12.71 -11.21
N SER A 92 -13.62 -13.94 -10.69
CA SER A 92 -13.49 -15.14 -11.51
C SER A 92 -14.69 -15.35 -12.44
N ASP A 93 -15.86 -14.80 -12.09
CA ASP A 93 -17.06 -14.87 -12.94
C ASP A 93 -17.23 -13.66 -13.89
N GLY A 94 -16.18 -12.81 -13.97
CA GLY A 94 -16.15 -11.69 -14.92
C GLY A 94 -16.75 -10.40 -14.44
N GLN A 95 -17.11 -10.26 -13.17
CA GLN A 95 -17.66 -9.02 -12.64
C GLN A 95 -16.56 -8.02 -12.36
N HIS A 96 -16.81 -6.75 -12.69
CA HIS A 96 -15.86 -5.66 -12.51
C HIS A 96 -16.28 -4.74 -11.37
N SER A 97 -15.28 -4.23 -10.62
CA SER A 97 -15.53 -3.21 -9.61
C SER A 97 -14.33 -2.27 -9.52
N THR A 98 -14.58 -1.07 -9.02
CA THR A 98 -13.52 -0.10 -8.74
C THR A 98 -13.70 0.39 -7.32
N THR A 99 -12.62 0.37 -6.56
CA THR A 99 -12.59 0.86 -5.18
C THR A 99 -11.52 1.93 -5.07
N ALA A 100 -11.76 2.93 -4.24
CA ALA A 100 -10.79 4.00 -3.99
C ALA A 100 -10.38 4.01 -2.54
N PHE A 101 -9.07 4.23 -2.30
CA PHE A 101 -8.51 4.37 -0.97
C PHE A 101 -7.64 5.61 -0.91
N GLU A 102 -7.63 6.27 0.24
CA GLU A 102 -6.62 7.26 0.55
C GLU A 102 -5.49 6.52 1.26
N GLU A 103 -4.26 6.68 0.76
CA GLU A 103 -3.09 6.03 1.36
C GLU A 103 -2.00 7.05 1.61
N THR A 104 -1.35 6.89 2.75
CA THR A 104 -0.11 7.57 3.06
C THR A 104 0.91 6.51 3.44
N ARG A 105 2.08 6.54 2.80
CA ARG A 105 3.15 5.61 3.11
C ARG A 105 4.41 6.38 3.49
N VAL A 106 5.09 5.87 4.49
CA VAL A 106 6.38 6.39 4.92
C VAL A 106 7.45 5.38 4.51
N TRP A 107 8.43 5.87 3.78
CA TRP A 107 9.60 5.10 3.34
C TRP A 107 10.82 5.62 4.06
N HIS A 108 11.67 4.72 4.52
CA HIS A 108 12.90 5.07 5.22
C HIS A 108 14.07 4.33 4.58
N LYS A 109 15.16 5.05 4.34
CA LYS A 109 16.36 4.46 3.76
C LYS A 109 17.17 3.83 4.87
N ILE A 110 17.26 2.51 4.86
CA ILE A 110 17.95 1.71 5.88
C ILE A 110 19.05 0.94 5.16
N ASP A 111 20.29 1.15 5.59
CA ASP A 111 21.46 0.50 4.99
C ASP A 111 21.51 0.65 3.47
N GLY A 112 21.18 1.84 2.99
CA GLY A 112 21.22 2.17 1.59
C GLY A 112 20.00 1.76 0.77
N SER A 113 18.99 1.12 1.38
CA SER A 113 17.79 0.67 0.69
C SER A 113 16.54 1.30 1.28
N TRP A 114 15.64 1.74 0.42
CA TRP A 114 14.35 2.27 0.86
C TRP A 114 13.44 1.13 1.29
N LYS A 115 12.86 1.26 2.50
CA LYS A 115 11.90 0.29 3.04
C LYS A 115 10.63 1.02 3.46
N ASN A 116 9.47 0.43 3.19
CA ASN A 116 8.22 0.95 3.70
C ASN A 116 8.13 0.63 5.20
N VAL A 117 7.99 1.65 6.03
CA VAL A 117 7.99 1.50 7.50
C VAL A 117 6.64 1.80 8.11
N HIS A 118 5.76 2.46 7.40
CA HIS A 118 4.40 2.75 7.88
C HIS A 118 3.47 3.02 6.71
N PHE A 119 2.22 2.64 6.86
CA PHE A 119 1.18 3.17 5.99
C PHE A 119 -0.13 3.34 6.75
N HIS A 120 -0.95 4.24 6.23
CA HIS A 120 -2.32 4.45 6.68
C HIS A 120 -3.21 4.41 5.44
N ARG A 121 -4.17 3.53 5.44
CA ARG A 121 -5.12 3.39 4.34
C ARG A 121 -6.54 3.53 4.87
N SER A 122 -7.34 4.33 4.19
CA SER A 122 -8.75 4.49 4.52
C SER A 122 -9.59 4.43 3.25
N ASN A 123 -10.83 4.00 3.40
CA ASN A 123 -11.77 4.00 2.28
C ASN A 123 -12.19 5.43 1.98
N VAL A 124 -12.23 5.77 0.69
CA VAL A 124 -12.84 7.02 0.26
C VAL A 124 -14.35 6.83 0.42
N GLY A 125 -14.96 7.72 1.18
CA GLY A 125 -16.37 7.62 1.48
C GLY A 125 -17.07 8.96 1.42
N ARG A 126 -18.37 8.90 1.59
CA ARG A 126 -19.22 10.07 1.64
C ARG A 126 -19.33 10.55 3.09
N ILE A 127 -19.19 11.86 3.28
CA ILE A 127 -19.44 12.51 4.56
C ILE A 127 -20.60 13.47 4.40
N GLU A 128 -21.56 13.39 5.29
CA GLU A 128 -22.64 14.36 5.36
C GLU A 128 -22.29 15.39 6.43
N LEU A 129 -22.31 16.65 6.05
CA LEU A 129 -21.99 17.77 6.90
C LEU A 129 -23.30 18.45 7.37
N GLY A 130 -23.55 18.41 8.64
CA GLY A 130 -24.68 19.13 9.25
C GLY A 130 -25.75 18.25 9.79
#